data_dd63c906c9a3c0eecbe9f28ce2503206
#
_entry.id   dd63c906c9a3c0eecbe9f28ce2503206
#
_cell.length_a   1.000
_cell.length_b   1.000
_cell.length_c   1.000
_cell.angle_alpha   90.00
_cell.angle_beta   90.00
_cell.angle_gamma   90.00
#
_symmetry.space_group_name_H-M   'P 1'
#
loop_
_entity.id
_entity.type
_entity.pdbx_description
1 polymer ?
#
loop_
_entity_poly.entity_id
_entity_poly.type
_entity_poly.pdbx_seq_one_letter_code
_entity_poly.pdbx_strand_id
1 'polypeptide(L)'
;MTKFYVVKLVLLLCFVQFVTSRRYPEEGYFSGNYFDNQQYAKINAGLMKLVHSPQLVTDWPDPAVKMGQVSGVSIDNAGRVFIFHRAKNIWDSRTFNDRNVYQAIGERPIPHPTILVLNETGELVDMWGENLFYIPHGITVDKAGNVWVTDVALHQVFKFTPDQKQKPAITLGEKFVPGNDDKHFCKPSAVAVHSSGDFFVSDGYCNTRIIKYAADGTKILQWGRQSGQTPFTFYIPHALTIAEDQNAVCTADRERGRVACFRADNGTYINSYLNWLIGPRIFSVAYAPIQGGRLYLVNGPSMGVPVRGYVIDYTSGRLLQTFAPGLAFHNPHDIAVTPDGSTVYVVELNPYKAYKFVDEGLKNESIGRVETKTNNTLHTKPTATIEVSGVALSAEGALEGWGGAAEGALGAGGAALVVMAALALLNARNRGRKGVSRRRWEYGHGEFKLRRLLDRRRFTRVHSDDSDEEPAPMLPTSQATA
;
A
#
# COMPACT_ATOMS: atom_id res chain seq x y z
N MET A 1 -53.26 11.42 24.45
CA MET A 1 -52.63 10.15 24.06
C MET A 1 -51.95 10.19 22.69
N THR A 2 -52.38 10.95 21.73
CA THR A 2 -51.82 11.02 20.35
C THR A 2 -50.39 11.58 20.25
N LYS A 3 -49.98 12.55 21.08
CA LYS A 3 -48.63 13.12 21.06
C LYS A 3 -47.51 12.12 21.49
N PHE A 4 -47.83 11.16 22.31
CA PHE A 4 -46.85 10.13 22.77
C PHE A 4 -46.54 9.09 21.71
N TYR A 5 -47.49 8.77 20.84
CA TYR A 5 -47.30 7.81 19.74
C TYR A 5 -46.44 8.39 18.60
N VAL A 6 -46.62 9.69 18.29
CA VAL A 6 -45.85 10.37 17.24
C VAL A 6 -44.36 10.45 17.63
N VAL A 7 -44.06 10.79 18.89
CA VAL A 7 -42.65 10.83 19.37
C VAL A 7 -42.01 9.44 19.36
N LYS A 8 -42.76 8.39 19.75
CA LYS A 8 -42.26 6.99 19.65
C LYS A 8 -42.02 6.56 18.20
N LEU A 9 -42.89 6.96 17.27
CA LEU A 9 -42.74 6.60 15.85
C LEU A 9 -41.55 7.34 15.21
N VAL A 10 -41.37 8.63 15.52
CA VAL A 10 -40.20 9.41 15.03
C VAL A 10 -38.92 8.90 15.63
N LEU A 11 -38.86 8.53 16.90
CA LEU A 11 -37.70 7.92 17.51
C LEU A 11 -37.39 6.53 16.93
N LEU A 12 -38.41 5.73 16.61
CA LEU A 12 -38.25 4.43 15.95
C LEU A 12 -37.75 4.60 14.51
N LEU A 13 -38.28 5.57 13.76
CA LEU A 13 -37.83 5.86 12.39
C LEU A 13 -36.39 6.44 12.36
N CYS A 14 -36.03 7.33 13.29
CA CYS A 14 -34.66 7.78 13.45
C CYS A 14 -33.72 6.64 13.87
N PHE A 15 -34.17 5.70 14.72
CA PHE A 15 -33.37 4.56 15.12
C PHE A 15 -33.18 3.57 13.97
N VAL A 16 -34.21 3.34 13.17
CA VAL A 16 -34.14 2.51 11.96
C VAL A 16 -33.26 3.16 10.90
N GLN A 17 -33.35 4.47 10.66
CA GLN A 17 -32.44 5.17 9.76
C GLN A 17 -30.99 5.17 10.28
N PHE A 18 -30.78 5.30 11.60
CA PHE A 18 -29.44 5.26 12.21
C PHE A 18 -28.82 3.86 12.18
N VAL A 19 -29.61 2.82 12.25
CA VAL A 19 -29.18 1.41 12.14
C VAL A 19 -28.98 1.01 10.67
N THR A 20 -29.78 1.56 9.74
CA THR A 20 -29.66 1.23 8.31
C THR A 20 -28.56 2.03 7.61
N SER A 21 -28.18 3.23 8.13
CA SER A 21 -27.08 4.03 7.56
C SER A 21 -25.68 3.62 8.02
N ARG A 22 -25.57 2.66 8.95
CA ARG A 22 -24.28 2.06 9.40
C ARG A 22 -24.19 0.56 9.13
N ARG A 23 -24.75 0.08 8.05
CA ARG A 23 -24.25 -1.16 7.46
C ARG A 23 -23.01 -0.78 6.64
N TYR A 24 -21.85 -0.72 7.31
CA TYR A 24 -20.63 -1.13 6.63
C TYR A 24 -20.91 -2.54 6.11
N PRO A 25 -20.63 -2.85 4.83
CA PRO A 25 -20.72 -4.25 4.42
C PRO A 25 -19.85 -5.02 5.40
N GLU A 26 -20.45 -5.96 6.12
CA GLU A 26 -19.70 -6.94 6.90
C GLU A 26 -18.61 -7.45 5.97
N GLU A 27 -17.36 -7.48 6.46
CA GLU A 27 -16.22 -8.02 5.74
C GLU A 27 -16.57 -9.46 5.36
N GLY A 28 -17.16 -9.62 4.17
CA GLY A 28 -17.45 -10.92 3.62
C GLY A 28 -16.11 -11.59 3.35
N TYR A 29 -15.70 -12.49 4.24
CA TYR A 29 -14.72 -13.51 3.91
C TYR A 29 -15.25 -14.21 2.67
N PHE A 30 -14.61 -13.94 1.52
CA PHE A 30 -14.80 -14.77 0.33
C PHE A 30 -14.24 -16.15 0.62
N SER A 31 -15.02 -17.00 1.26
CA SER A 31 -14.77 -18.43 1.26
C SER A 31 -15.03 -18.91 -0.17
N GLY A 32 -13.96 -18.90 -0.98
CA GLY A 32 -14.01 -19.33 -2.35
C GLY A 32 -14.36 -20.79 -2.46
N ASN A 33 -15.29 -21.12 -3.33
CA ASN A 33 -15.28 -22.37 -4.10
C ASN A 33 -16.41 -22.40 -5.15
N TYR A 34 -16.75 -21.25 -5.74
CA TYR A 34 -17.52 -21.25 -6.98
C TYR A 34 -17.03 -20.09 -7.84
N PHE A 35 -16.54 -20.41 -9.03
CA PHE A 35 -16.28 -19.45 -10.09
C PHE A 35 -17.63 -18.88 -10.51
N ASP A 36 -18.05 -17.77 -9.90
CA ASP A 36 -19.31 -17.13 -10.26
C ASP A 36 -19.10 -16.32 -11.55
N ASN A 37 -19.40 -16.96 -12.68
CA ASN A 37 -19.38 -16.31 -13.99
C ASN A 37 -20.22 -15.02 -14.04
N GLN A 38 -21.24 -14.91 -13.19
CA GLN A 38 -22.07 -13.70 -13.11
C GLN A 38 -21.30 -12.57 -12.40
N GLN A 39 -20.55 -12.87 -11.35
CA GLN A 39 -19.73 -11.87 -10.67
C GLN A 39 -18.62 -11.36 -11.58
N TYR A 40 -17.92 -12.25 -12.29
CA TYR A 40 -16.90 -11.87 -13.26
C TYR A 40 -17.46 -10.98 -14.37
N ALA A 41 -18.64 -11.33 -14.93
CA ALA A 41 -19.32 -10.52 -15.93
C ALA A 41 -19.72 -9.14 -15.41
N LYS A 42 -20.19 -9.03 -14.15
CA LYS A 42 -20.50 -7.75 -13.50
C LYS A 42 -19.26 -6.88 -13.31
N ILE A 43 -18.14 -7.47 -12.88
CA ILE A 43 -16.86 -6.77 -12.74
C ILE A 43 -16.42 -6.24 -14.08
N ASN A 44 -16.37 -7.07 -15.11
CA ASN A 44 -15.98 -6.64 -16.47
C ASN A 44 -16.89 -5.54 -17.00
N ALA A 45 -18.21 -5.65 -16.85
CA ALA A 45 -19.15 -4.61 -17.25
C ALA A 45 -18.93 -3.29 -16.49
N GLY A 46 -18.51 -3.35 -15.23
CA GLY A 46 -18.12 -2.18 -14.44
C GLY A 46 -16.82 -1.57 -14.93
N LEU A 47 -15.80 -2.38 -15.21
CA LEU A 47 -14.50 -1.93 -15.72
C LEU A 47 -14.59 -1.29 -17.10
N MET A 48 -15.46 -1.80 -17.99
CA MET A 48 -15.70 -1.22 -19.33
C MET A 48 -16.30 0.18 -19.29
N LYS A 49 -16.85 0.62 -18.16
CA LYS A 49 -17.39 1.99 -17.98
C LYS A 49 -16.33 2.98 -17.50
N LEU A 50 -15.16 2.52 -17.09
CA LEU A 50 -14.06 3.37 -16.64
C LEU A 50 -13.27 3.89 -17.84
N VAL A 51 -12.57 4.99 -17.64
CA VAL A 51 -11.56 5.47 -18.57
C VAL A 51 -10.40 4.47 -18.58
N HIS A 52 -10.01 4.02 -19.77
CA HIS A 52 -8.87 3.11 -19.96
C HIS A 52 -7.62 3.96 -20.22
N SER A 53 -7.01 4.43 -19.13
CA SER A 53 -5.79 5.26 -19.10
C SER A 53 -5.05 4.97 -17.79
N PRO A 54 -3.71 5.14 -17.74
CA PRO A 54 -2.79 5.48 -18.84
C PRO A 54 -2.60 4.35 -19.86
N GLN A 55 -2.01 4.67 -21.03
CA GLN A 55 -1.79 3.74 -22.14
C GLN A 55 -0.39 3.12 -22.09
N LEU A 56 -0.28 1.85 -22.48
CA LEU A 56 0.97 1.11 -22.55
C LEU A 56 1.92 1.69 -23.61
N VAL A 57 3.19 1.88 -23.24
CA VAL A 57 4.30 2.14 -24.16
C VAL A 57 4.94 0.80 -24.53
N THR A 58 4.83 0.38 -25.79
CA THR A 58 5.19 -0.99 -26.21
C THR A 58 6.69 -1.23 -26.27
N ASP A 59 7.48 -0.20 -26.58
CA ASP A 59 8.92 -0.31 -26.81
C ASP A 59 9.76 0.03 -25.57
N TRP A 60 9.17 -0.07 -24.38
CA TRP A 60 9.82 0.16 -23.09
C TRP A 60 9.68 -1.07 -22.18
N PRO A 61 10.74 -1.49 -21.47
CA PRO A 61 12.14 -1.05 -21.57
C PRO A 61 12.83 -1.62 -22.80
N ASP A 62 14.08 -1.20 -23.07
CA ASP A 62 14.91 -1.80 -24.11
C ASP A 62 14.94 -3.34 -23.95
N PRO A 63 14.64 -4.11 -24.99
CA PRO A 63 14.64 -5.59 -24.94
C PRO A 63 15.97 -6.21 -24.55
N ALA A 64 17.07 -5.47 -24.63
CA ALA A 64 18.39 -5.91 -24.16
C ALA A 64 18.49 -5.97 -22.63
N VAL A 65 17.67 -5.23 -21.90
CA VAL A 65 17.63 -5.23 -20.42
C VAL A 65 17.10 -6.57 -19.92
N LYS A 66 17.95 -7.33 -19.25
CA LYS A 66 17.58 -8.64 -18.68
C LYS A 66 17.30 -8.51 -17.19
N MET A 67 16.17 -9.00 -16.77
CA MET A 67 15.70 -8.99 -15.38
C MET A 67 15.36 -10.41 -14.94
N GLY A 68 15.60 -10.70 -13.65
CA GLY A 68 14.99 -11.86 -12.99
C GLY A 68 13.62 -11.49 -12.42
N GLN A 69 13.17 -12.18 -11.38
CA GLN A 69 11.91 -11.86 -10.69
C GLN A 69 11.94 -10.43 -10.16
N VAL A 70 11.10 -9.54 -10.73
CA VAL A 70 11.12 -8.10 -10.43
C VAL A 70 10.20 -7.81 -9.26
N SER A 71 10.76 -7.28 -8.18
CA SER A 71 10.01 -7.06 -6.94
C SER A 71 9.70 -5.61 -6.62
N GLY A 72 10.44 -4.64 -7.17
CA GLY A 72 10.22 -3.25 -6.83
C GLY A 72 10.57 -2.28 -7.97
N VAL A 73 9.93 -1.11 -7.95
CA VAL A 73 10.18 -0.01 -8.89
C VAL A 73 10.06 1.34 -8.18
N SER A 74 10.96 2.25 -8.51
CA SER A 74 10.92 3.64 -8.04
C SER A 74 11.43 4.59 -9.11
N ILE A 75 11.14 5.89 -8.97
CA ILE A 75 11.55 6.95 -9.89
C ILE A 75 12.28 8.01 -9.09
N ASP A 76 13.40 8.52 -9.60
CA ASP A 76 14.09 9.66 -9.01
C ASP A 76 13.62 11.01 -9.61
N ASN A 77 14.15 12.10 -9.06
CA ASN A 77 13.80 13.46 -9.52
C ASN A 77 14.28 13.78 -10.95
N ALA A 78 15.19 12.97 -11.51
CA ALA A 78 15.64 13.09 -12.89
C ALA A 78 14.84 12.24 -13.88
N GLY A 79 13.78 11.56 -13.40
CA GLY A 79 12.94 10.68 -14.21
C GLY A 79 13.59 9.31 -14.49
N ARG A 80 14.72 8.98 -13.85
CA ARG A 80 15.32 7.66 -14.00
C ARG A 80 14.52 6.63 -13.21
N VAL A 81 14.38 5.44 -13.78
CA VAL A 81 13.59 4.35 -13.22
C VAL A 81 14.50 3.31 -12.59
N PHE A 82 14.33 3.09 -11.30
CA PHE A 82 15.07 2.12 -10.52
C PHE A 82 14.24 0.84 -10.41
N ILE A 83 14.81 -0.28 -10.87
CA ILE A 83 14.18 -1.59 -10.83
C ILE A 83 14.97 -2.48 -9.88
N PHE A 84 14.27 -3.10 -8.92
CA PHE A 84 14.84 -4.03 -7.97
C PHE A 84 14.38 -5.45 -8.29
N HIS A 85 15.33 -6.36 -8.54
CA HIS A 85 15.01 -7.72 -8.95
C HIS A 85 15.88 -8.77 -8.25
N ARG A 86 15.43 -9.99 -8.25
CA ARG A 86 16.03 -11.12 -7.52
C ARG A 86 17.00 -11.95 -8.34
N ALA A 87 17.35 -11.51 -9.55
CA ALA A 87 18.13 -12.28 -10.51
C ALA A 87 17.56 -13.71 -10.69
N LYS A 88 18.29 -14.76 -10.29
CA LYS A 88 17.84 -16.15 -10.34
C LYS A 88 17.06 -16.60 -9.09
N ASN A 89 17.10 -15.79 -8.01
CA ASN A 89 16.45 -16.17 -6.77
C ASN A 89 14.93 -15.99 -6.88
N ILE A 90 14.20 -16.96 -6.35
CA ILE A 90 12.74 -16.97 -6.34
C ILE A 90 12.26 -17.10 -4.90
N TRP A 91 11.23 -16.38 -4.55
CA TRP A 91 10.54 -16.58 -3.29
C TRP A 91 9.39 -17.57 -3.50
N ASP A 92 9.54 -18.76 -2.95
CA ASP A 92 8.54 -19.84 -2.97
C ASP A 92 8.22 -20.32 -1.54
N SER A 93 7.42 -21.39 -1.43
CA SER A 93 7.02 -21.97 -0.15
C SER A 93 8.18 -22.60 0.65
N ARG A 94 9.34 -22.83 0.04
CA ARG A 94 10.53 -23.43 0.68
C ARG A 94 11.54 -22.38 1.13
N THR A 95 11.35 -21.13 0.73
CA THR A 95 12.29 -20.02 1.00
C THR A 95 12.43 -19.75 2.51
N PHE A 96 11.36 -19.93 3.27
CA PHE A 96 11.34 -19.73 4.72
C PHE A 96 10.71 -20.94 5.42
N ASN A 97 11.19 -21.25 6.63
CA ASN A 97 10.54 -22.24 7.49
C ASN A 97 9.35 -21.63 8.28
N ASP A 98 8.68 -22.44 9.09
CA ASP A 98 7.53 -22.06 9.93
C ASP A 98 7.85 -20.96 10.95
N ARG A 99 9.13 -20.74 11.28
CA ARG A 99 9.61 -19.67 12.15
C ARG A 99 10.04 -18.43 11.36
N ASN A 100 9.73 -18.36 10.09
CA ASN A 100 10.12 -17.30 9.16
C ASN A 100 11.62 -17.13 8.95
N VAL A 101 12.42 -18.13 9.29
CA VAL A 101 13.88 -18.12 9.08
C VAL A 101 14.16 -18.53 7.63
N TYR A 102 14.99 -17.75 6.95
CA TYR A 102 15.46 -18.02 5.59
C TYR A 102 16.22 -19.36 5.54
N GLN A 103 15.92 -20.20 4.55
CA GLN A 103 16.45 -21.58 4.53
C GLN A 103 17.83 -21.71 3.85
N ALA A 104 18.25 -20.72 3.06
CA ALA A 104 19.52 -20.72 2.35
C ALA A 104 20.56 -19.76 3.01
N ILE A 105 20.61 -19.70 4.34
CA ILE A 105 21.53 -18.83 5.10
C ILE A 105 23.01 -19.11 4.78
N GLY A 106 23.37 -20.36 4.48
CA GLY A 106 24.74 -20.76 4.12
C GLY A 106 25.16 -20.43 2.70
N GLU A 107 24.23 -19.98 1.87
CA GLU A 107 24.52 -19.58 0.49
C GLU A 107 25.10 -18.17 0.43
N ARG A 108 25.72 -17.85 -0.71
CA ARG A 108 26.20 -16.49 -0.97
C ARG A 108 25.05 -15.58 -1.38
N PRO A 109 25.18 -14.25 -1.16
CA PRO A 109 24.27 -13.27 -1.74
C PRO A 109 24.21 -13.39 -3.25
N ILE A 110 23.20 -12.77 -3.86
CA ILE A 110 23.05 -12.71 -5.31
C ILE A 110 24.31 -12.09 -5.94
N PRO A 111 25.06 -12.82 -6.80
CA PRO A 111 26.34 -12.32 -7.33
C PRO A 111 26.20 -11.38 -8.51
N HIS A 112 24.98 -11.05 -8.91
CA HIS A 112 24.65 -10.17 -10.03
C HIS A 112 24.09 -8.85 -9.55
N PRO A 113 24.16 -7.77 -10.35
CA PRO A 113 23.43 -6.53 -10.05
C PRO A 113 21.97 -6.82 -9.78
N THR A 114 21.44 -6.28 -8.69
CA THR A 114 20.03 -6.44 -8.29
C THR A 114 19.23 -5.16 -8.48
N ILE A 115 19.91 -4.03 -8.64
CA ILE A 115 19.31 -2.73 -8.95
C ILE A 115 19.76 -2.32 -10.34
N LEU A 116 18.78 -2.12 -11.23
CA LEU A 116 18.97 -1.61 -12.58
C LEU A 116 18.39 -0.19 -12.63
N VAL A 117 19.10 0.73 -13.25
CA VAL A 117 18.68 2.12 -13.43
C VAL A 117 18.49 2.37 -14.92
N LEU A 118 17.27 2.69 -15.31
CA LEU A 118 16.90 2.97 -16.69
C LEU A 118 16.65 4.47 -16.87
N ASN A 119 16.96 5.00 -18.05
CA ASN A 119 16.51 6.34 -18.42
C ASN A 119 15.03 6.34 -18.86
N GLU A 120 14.50 7.49 -19.23
CA GLU A 120 13.09 7.62 -19.65
C GLU A 120 12.77 6.78 -20.90
N THR A 121 13.74 6.59 -21.80
CA THR A 121 13.59 5.79 -23.02
C THR A 121 13.70 4.28 -22.77
N GLY A 122 14.10 3.86 -21.55
CA GLY A 122 14.19 2.46 -21.15
C GLY A 122 15.56 1.83 -21.34
N GLU A 123 16.59 2.64 -21.68
CA GLU A 123 17.96 2.18 -21.79
C GLU A 123 18.61 2.04 -20.41
N LEU A 124 19.42 1.02 -20.22
CA LEU A 124 20.18 0.79 -19.00
C LEU A 124 21.32 1.79 -18.87
N VAL A 125 21.27 2.67 -17.87
CA VAL A 125 22.26 3.72 -17.64
C VAL A 125 23.17 3.45 -16.44
N ASP A 126 22.73 2.59 -15.50
CA ASP A 126 23.51 2.21 -14.32
C ASP A 126 23.00 0.86 -13.77
N MET A 127 23.86 0.12 -13.09
CA MET A 127 23.48 -1.11 -12.38
C MET A 127 24.43 -1.39 -11.22
N TRP A 128 23.89 -1.94 -10.10
CA TRP A 128 24.67 -2.22 -8.90
C TRP A 128 23.92 -3.17 -7.96
N GLY A 129 24.49 -3.46 -6.79
CA GLY A 129 23.87 -4.28 -5.76
C GLY A 129 24.30 -5.73 -5.79
N GLU A 130 25.43 -6.03 -6.46
CA GLU A 130 26.05 -7.36 -6.46
C GLU A 130 26.53 -7.74 -5.05
N ASN A 131 26.30 -8.96 -4.66
CA ASN A 131 26.72 -9.54 -3.38
C ASN A 131 26.17 -8.83 -2.13
N LEU A 132 25.06 -8.07 -2.24
CA LEU A 132 24.43 -7.38 -1.13
C LEU A 132 23.17 -8.09 -0.63
N PHE A 133 22.36 -8.65 -1.51
CA PHE A 133 21.00 -9.09 -1.22
C PHE A 133 20.78 -10.57 -1.46
N TYR A 134 19.73 -11.12 -0.83
CA TYR A 134 19.31 -12.53 -0.94
C TYR A 134 17.92 -12.65 -1.59
N ILE A 135 16.90 -11.95 -1.05
CA ILE A 135 15.54 -11.88 -1.59
C ILE A 135 15.08 -10.41 -1.60
N PRO A 136 15.52 -9.62 -2.59
CA PRO A 136 15.06 -8.27 -2.83
C PRO A 136 13.55 -8.13 -2.78
N HIS A 137 13.03 -7.02 -2.14
CA HIS A 137 11.59 -6.79 -2.08
C HIS A 137 11.19 -5.37 -2.49
N GLY A 138 11.26 -4.39 -1.61
CA GLY A 138 10.86 -3.01 -1.88
C GLY A 138 12.03 -2.10 -2.22
N ILE A 139 11.80 -1.09 -3.07
CA ILE A 139 12.75 -0.04 -3.40
C ILE A 139 12.05 1.32 -3.41
N THR A 140 12.70 2.34 -2.85
CA THR A 140 12.25 3.74 -2.91
C THR A 140 13.46 4.64 -3.10
N VAL A 141 13.37 5.58 -4.04
CA VAL A 141 14.37 6.65 -4.20
C VAL A 141 13.77 7.92 -3.60
N ASP A 142 14.46 8.50 -2.62
CA ASP A 142 14.03 9.73 -1.97
C ASP A 142 14.42 10.99 -2.76
N LYS A 143 13.92 12.16 -2.33
CA LYS A 143 14.18 13.45 -3.00
C LYS A 143 15.65 13.85 -3.01
N ALA A 144 16.47 13.29 -2.12
CA ALA A 144 17.92 13.50 -2.09
C ALA A 144 18.69 12.50 -2.99
N GLY A 145 17.98 11.58 -3.65
CA GLY A 145 18.56 10.54 -4.49
C GLY A 145 19.08 9.33 -3.71
N ASN A 146 18.82 9.24 -2.40
CA ASN A 146 19.16 8.02 -1.66
C ASN A 146 18.24 6.88 -2.05
N VAL A 147 18.80 5.68 -2.12
CA VAL A 147 18.07 4.46 -2.45
C VAL A 147 17.80 3.67 -1.17
N TRP A 148 16.53 3.49 -0.87
CA TRP A 148 16.07 2.71 0.26
C TRP A 148 15.54 1.37 -0.25
N VAL A 149 15.98 0.27 0.37
CA VAL A 149 15.56 -1.07 -0.04
C VAL A 149 15.25 -1.95 1.16
N THR A 150 14.40 -2.95 0.92
CA THR A 150 14.11 -4.02 1.88
C THR A 150 14.54 -5.36 1.30
N ASP A 151 15.12 -6.21 2.14
CA ASP A 151 15.37 -7.62 1.82
C ASP A 151 14.67 -8.52 2.82
N VAL A 152 13.75 -9.33 2.34
CA VAL A 152 12.90 -10.15 3.20
C VAL A 152 13.63 -11.36 3.77
N ALA A 153 14.69 -11.85 3.11
CA ALA A 153 15.52 -12.91 3.66
C ALA A 153 16.43 -12.42 4.77
N LEU A 154 16.97 -11.21 4.60
CA LEU A 154 17.80 -10.56 5.60
C LEU A 154 17.00 -10.04 6.80
N HIS A 155 15.67 -9.85 6.63
CA HIS A 155 14.81 -9.14 7.60
C HIS A 155 15.30 -7.73 7.89
N GLN A 156 15.85 -7.04 6.87
CA GLN A 156 16.52 -5.76 7.03
C GLN A 156 16.01 -4.71 6.05
N VAL A 157 16.22 -3.44 6.46
CA VAL A 157 16.02 -2.23 5.67
C VAL A 157 17.35 -1.53 5.52
N PHE A 158 17.65 -1.02 4.32
CA PHE A 158 18.90 -0.35 4.01
C PHE A 158 18.65 1.00 3.35
N LYS A 159 19.53 1.97 3.64
CA LYS A 159 19.65 3.23 2.91
C LYS A 159 21.02 3.31 2.28
N PHE A 160 21.10 3.54 0.97
CA PHE A 160 22.32 3.81 0.24
C PHE A 160 22.30 5.26 -0.26
N THR A 161 23.45 5.93 -0.18
CA THR A 161 23.62 7.29 -0.75
C THR A 161 24.09 7.21 -2.20
N PRO A 162 23.88 8.24 -3.04
CA PRO A 162 24.28 8.22 -4.44
C PRO A 162 25.78 7.93 -4.67
N ASP A 163 26.61 8.39 -3.75
CA ASP A 163 28.08 8.25 -3.75
C ASP A 163 28.58 6.93 -3.14
N GLN A 164 27.73 6.20 -2.38
CA GLN A 164 28.11 5.00 -1.64
C GLN A 164 27.14 3.85 -1.88
N LYS A 165 27.31 3.13 -3.00
CA LYS A 165 26.41 2.02 -3.40
C LYS A 165 26.78 0.65 -2.81
N GLN A 166 27.99 0.50 -2.26
CA GLN A 166 28.48 -0.79 -1.75
C GLN A 166 28.31 -0.96 -0.24
N LYS A 167 28.13 0.13 0.48
CA LYS A 167 27.95 0.13 1.92
C LYS A 167 26.74 0.99 2.30
N PRO A 168 25.73 0.44 2.97
CA PRO A 168 24.57 1.24 3.37
C PRO A 168 24.96 2.29 4.43
N ALA A 169 24.38 3.48 4.32
CA ALA A 169 24.48 4.53 5.33
C ALA A 169 23.61 4.22 6.56
N ILE A 170 22.48 3.52 6.35
CA ILE A 170 21.61 3.03 7.44
C ILE A 170 21.34 1.54 7.18
N THR A 171 21.40 0.75 8.24
CA THR A 171 20.95 -0.64 8.29
C THR A 171 20.09 -0.83 9.53
N LEU A 172 18.82 -1.22 9.32
CA LEU A 172 17.90 -1.55 10.40
C LEU A 172 17.54 -3.04 10.31
N GLY A 173 17.30 -3.66 11.46
CA GLY A 173 17.07 -5.10 11.59
C GLY A 173 18.36 -5.91 11.76
N GLU A 174 18.23 -7.16 12.16
CA GLU A 174 19.35 -8.08 12.33
C GLU A 174 19.35 -9.14 11.22
N LYS A 175 20.52 -9.35 10.63
CA LYS A 175 20.68 -10.23 9.45
C LYS A 175 20.20 -11.65 9.74
N PHE A 176 19.21 -12.11 8.96
CA PHE A 176 18.56 -13.43 9.03
C PHE A 176 17.76 -13.70 10.32
N VAL A 177 17.58 -12.71 11.16
CA VAL A 177 16.86 -12.87 12.44
C VAL A 177 15.48 -12.22 12.35
N PRO A 178 14.41 -13.01 12.15
CA PRO A 178 13.05 -12.48 12.22
C PRO A 178 12.65 -12.16 13.65
N GLY A 179 11.94 -11.05 13.84
CA GLY A 179 11.42 -10.65 15.15
C GLY A 179 10.39 -9.55 15.05
N ASN A 180 9.84 -9.14 16.19
CA ASN A 180 8.79 -8.11 16.22
C ASN A 180 9.00 -7.07 17.34
N ASP A 181 10.22 -6.98 17.85
CA ASP A 181 10.65 -5.95 18.81
C ASP A 181 11.19 -4.69 18.08
N ASP A 182 11.87 -3.80 18.81
CA ASP A 182 12.36 -2.55 18.25
C ASP A 182 13.66 -2.70 17.42
N LYS A 183 14.32 -3.85 17.49
CA LYS A 183 15.56 -4.14 16.76
C LYS A 183 15.36 -5.05 15.55
N HIS A 184 14.25 -5.76 15.46
CA HIS A 184 14.00 -6.78 14.47
C HIS A 184 12.76 -6.47 13.62
N PHE A 185 12.81 -6.91 12.39
CA PHE A 185 11.66 -7.00 11.48
C PHE A 185 11.34 -8.47 11.16
N CYS A 186 10.17 -8.71 10.59
CA CYS A 186 9.85 -10.00 10.03
C CYS A 186 9.37 -9.85 8.58
N LYS A 187 10.34 -9.89 7.64
CA LYS A 187 10.13 -9.67 6.21
C LYS A 187 9.54 -8.28 5.92
N PRO A 188 10.30 -7.18 6.19
CA PRO A 188 9.87 -5.82 5.89
C PRO A 188 9.64 -5.69 4.38
N SER A 189 8.55 -5.02 3.99
CA SER A 189 8.08 -5.05 2.61
C SER A 189 8.33 -3.76 1.83
N ALA A 190 8.21 -2.58 2.45
CA ALA A 190 8.40 -1.31 1.75
C ALA A 190 8.90 -0.20 2.68
N VAL A 191 9.44 0.86 2.07
CA VAL A 191 9.83 2.11 2.72
C VAL A 191 9.14 3.26 2.00
N ALA A 192 8.66 4.26 2.74
CA ALA A 192 8.26 5.57 2.19
C ALA A 192 8.99 6.68 2.95
N VAL A 193 9.51 7.67 2.23
CA VAL A 193 10.39 8.71 2.80
C VAL A 193 9.75 10.08 2.65
N HIS A 194 9.63 10.81 3.76
CA HIS A 194 9.16 12.18 3.79
C HIS A 194 10.31 13.15 3.44
N SER A 195 9.99 14.33 2.90
CA SER A 195 10.98 15.34 2.53
C SER A 195 11.80 15.89 3.72
N SER A 196 11.32 15.72 4.96
CA SER A 196 12.11 16.00 6.17
C SER A 196 13.24 15.00 6.42
N GLY A 197 13.25 13.87 5.72
CA GLY A 197 14.11 12.73 5.97
C GLY A 197 13.52 11.67 6.90
N ASP A 198 12.42 11.94 7.60
CA ASP A 198 11.65 10.92 8.32
C ASP A 198 11.19 9.85 7.34
N PHE A 199 11.14 8.61 7.78
CA PHE A 199 10.71 7.52 6.91
C PHE A 199 9.83 6.50 7.62
N PHE A 200 9.09 5.76 6.82
CA PHE A 200 8.13 4.74 7.27
C PHE A 200 8.55 3.39 6.70
N VAL A 201 8.44 2.36 7.52
CA VAL A 201 8.68 0.96 7.12
C VAL A 201 7.40 0.17 7.33
N SER A 202 6.94 -0.53 6.30
CA SER A 202 5.93 -1.59 6.46
C SER A 202 6.62 -2.90 6.80
N ASP A 203 6.37 -3.40 8.00
CA ASP A 203 6.83 -4.70 8.49
C ASP A 203 5.65 -5.66 8.44
N GLY A 204 5.34 -6.13 7.20
CA GLY A 204 4.00 -6.58 6.84
C GLY A 204 3.79 -8.08 6.76
N TYR A 205 4.76 -8.89 6.34
CA TYR A 205 4.49 -10.30 6.04
C TYR A 205 4.24 -11.18 7.25
N CYS A 206 4.97 -10.98 8.34
CA CYS A 206 4.75 -11.73 9.58
C CYS A 206 4.34 -10.80 10.72
N ASN A 207 4.80 -9.54 10.70
CA ASN A 207 4.36 -8.49 11.59
C ASN A 207 3.28 -7.66 10.86
N THR A 208 2.38 -7.05 11.55
CA THR A 208 1.25 -6.32 10.98
C THR A 208 1.33 -4.86 11.42
N ARG A 209 2.50 -4.22 11.16
CA ARG A 209 2.80 -2.88 11.66
C ARG A 209 3.43 -1.99 10.61
N ILE A 210 3.24 -0.69 10.78
CA ILE A 210 3.97 0.38 10.13
C ILE A 210 4.75 1.11 11.20
N ILE A 211 6.03 1.39 10.96
CA ILE A 211 6.92 2.04 11.93
C ILE A 211 7.45 3.32 11.31
N LYS A 212 7.36 4.43 12.03
CA LYS A 212 7.97 5.70 11.68
C LYS A 212 9.33 5.86 12.35
N TYR A 213 10.30 6.27 11.58
CA TYR A 213 11.67 6.60 12.03
C TYR A 213 12.03 8.04 11.70
N ALA A 214 12.88 8.64 12.50
CA ALA A 214 13.58 9.87 12.16
C ALA A 214 14.64 9.62 11.08
N ALA A 215 15.15 10.68 10.47
CA ALA A 215 16.15 10.62 9.40
C ALA A 215 17.45 9.88 9.76
N ASP A 216 17.77 9.81 11.06
CA ASP A 216 18.94 9.09 11.60
C ASP A 216 18.68 7.61 11.88
N GLY A 217 17.46 7.12 11.71
CA GLY A 217 17.05 5.75 12.01
C GLY A 217 16.52 5.55 13.43
N THR A 218 16.36 6.60 14.22
CA THR A 218 15.73 6.52 15.54
C THR A 218 14.23 6.29 15.39
N LYS A 219 13.69 5.25 16.04
CA LYS A 219 12.26 4.95 16.03
C LYS A 219 11.45 6.06 16.73
N ILE A 220 10.44 6.58 16.07
CA ILE A 220 9.53 7.61 16.62
C ILE A 220 8.26 6.97 17.16
N LEU A 221 7.52 6.24 16.30
CA LEU A 221 6.26 5.60 16.68
C LEU A 221 5.95 4.41 15.75
N GLN A 222 4.97 3.59 16.14
CA GLN A 222 4.45 2.53 15.31
C GLN A 222 2.95 2.36 15.52
N TRP A 223 2.27 1.84 14.51
CA TRP A 223 0.87 1.43 14.60
C TRP A 223 0.62 0.18 13.77
N GLY A 224 -0.53 -0.41 13.98
CA GLY A 224 -0.93 -1.67 13.36
C GLY A 224 -0.92 -2.83 14.34
N ARG A 225 -1.77 -3.81 14.07
CA ARG A 225 -1.95 -5.03 14.86
C ARG A 225 -2.62 -6.12 14.05
N GLN A 226 -2.40 -7.35 14.43
CA GLN A 226 -2.96 -8.51 13.73
C GLN A 226 -4.47 -8.70 13.98
N SER A 227 -4.95 -8.37 15.17
CA SER A 227 -6.32 -8.56 15.58
C SER A 227 -6.92 -7.34 16.24
N GLY A 228 -8.24 -7.25 16.27
CA GLY A 228 -8.99 -6.14 16.83
C GLY A 228 -9.85 -5.44 15.78
N GLN A 229 -10.32 -4.24 16.11
CA GLN A 229 -11.17 -3.48 15.19
C GLN A 229 -10.35 -2.72 14.14
N THR A 230 -10.86 -2.66 12.91
CA THR A 230 -10.39 -1.71 11.89
C THR A 230 -10.52 -0.27 12.44
N PRO A 231 -9.70 0.67 11.96
CA PRO A 231 -8.83 0.61 10.77
C PRO A 231 -7.40 0.10 11.03
N PHE A 232 -6.98 -0.07 12.29
CA PHE A 232 -5.60 -0.37 12.67
C PHE A 232 -5.21 -1.86 12.57
N THR A 233 -6.13 -2.75 12.19
CA THR A 233 -5.79 -4.14 11.92
C THR A 233 -5.37 -4.30 10.49
N PHE A 234 -4.16 -4.83 10.27
CA PHE A 234 -3.66 -5.12 8.93
C PHE A 234 -3.62 -6.62 8.65
N TYR A 235 -3.68 -6.97 7.36
CA TYR A 235 -3.36 -8.30 6.88
C TYR A 235 -2.42 -8.17 5.67
N ILE A 236 -1.14 -8.09 5.96
CA ILE A 236 0.00 -7.78 5.10
C ILE A 236 -0.06 -6.32 4.58
N PRO A 237 0.31 -5.31 5.41
CA PRO A 237 0.66 -3.99 4.90
C PRO A 237 1.90 -4.13 4.01
N HIS A 238 1.69 -4.12 2.67
CA HIS A 238 2.66 -4.61 1.70
C HIS A 238 3.47 -3.51 1.04
N ALA A 239 2.83 -2.43 0.65
CA ALA A 239 3.46 -1.27 0.03
C ALA A 239 3.12 0.00 0.80
N LEU A 240 3.97 1.03 0.66
CA LEU A 240 3.79 2.34 1.24
C LEU A 240 3.94 3.43 0.19
N THR A 241 3.14 4.48 0.30
CA THR A 241 3.33 5.73 -0.42
C THR A 241 3.10 6.91 0.52
N ILE A 242 3.72 8.05 0.23
CA ILE A 242 3.55 9.26 1.01
C ILE A 242 2.83 10.33 0.19
N ALA A 243 1.81 10.95 0.77
CA ALA A 243 1.09 12.10 0.27
C ALA A 243 1.42 13.29 1.16
N GLU A 244 2.56 13.94 0.88
CA GLU A 244 3.10 15.01 1.76
C GLU A 244 2.16 16.21 1.84
N ASP A 245 1.57 16.60 0.73
CA ASP A 245 0.57 17.68 0.63
C ASP A 245 -0.69 17.41 1.45
N GLN A 246 -0.98 16.14 1.75
CA GLN A 246 -2.08 15.70 2.60
C GLN A 246 -1.62 15.35 4.02
N ASN A 247 -0.33 15.47 4.34
CA ASN A 247 0.31 14.96 5.57
C ASN A 247 -0.11 13.51 5.85
N ALA A 248 -0.04 12.65 4.83
CA ALA A 248 -0.51 11.29 4.90
C ALA A 248 0.54 10.26 4.43
N VAL A 249 0.55 9.10 5.07
CA VAL A 249 1.18 7.87 4.59
C VAL A 249 0.09 6.83 4.35
N CYS A 250 0.11 6.22 3.17
CA CYS A 250 -0.88 5.22 2.78
C CYS A 250 -0.21 3.87 2.56
N THR A 251 -0.88 2.80 2.95
CA THR A 251 -0.43 1.41 2.75
C THR A 251 -1.42 0.62 1.92
N ALA A 252 -0.89 -0.22 1.04
CA ALA A 252 -1.66 -1.31 0.46
C ALA A 252 -1.77 -2.44 1.49
N ASP A 253 -2.91 -2.56 2.16
CA ASP A 253 -3.23 -3.66 3.08
C ASP A 253 -3.68 -4.86 2.23
N ARG A 254 -2.69 -5.63 1.77
CA ARG A 254 -2.77 -6.53 0.61
C ARG A 254 -3.92 -7.50 0.68
N GLU A 255 -3.99 -8.31 1.73
CA GLU A 255 -4.98 -9.37 1.87
C GLU A 255 -6.33 -8.88 2.40
N ARG A 256 -6.45 -7.57 2.71
CA ARG A 256 -7.73 -6.90 2.99
C ARG A 256 -8.29 -6.15 1.79
N GLY A 257 -7.57 -6.11 0.67
CA GLY A 257 -8.01 -5.46 -0.56
C GLY A 257 -8.31 -3.97 -0.41
N ARG A 258 -7.55 -3.27 0.45
CA ARG A 258 -7.75 -1.84 0.69
C ARG A 258 -6.44 -1.07 0.66
N VAL A 259 -6.53 0.21 0.33
CA VAL A 259 -5.51 1.19 0.68
C VAL A 259 -5.97 1.90 1.95
N ALA A 260 -5.15 1.91 3.00
CA ALA A 260 -5.45 2.59 4.26
C ALA A 260 -4.45 3.73 4.49
N CYS A 261 -4.95 4.94 4.76
CA CYS A 261 -4.15 6.15 4.94
C CYS A 261 -4.21 6.65 6.38
N PHE A 262 -3.06 7.11 6.87
CA PHE A 262 -2.84 7.59 8.23
C PHE A 262 -2.06 8.90 8.18
N ARG A 263 -2.23 9.74 9.20
CA ARG A 263 -1.45 10.97 9.37
C ARG A 263 0.03 10.64 9.49
N ALA A 264 0.87 11.28 8.70
CA ALA A 264 2.30 11.04 8.69
C ALA A 264 3.00 11.54 9.97
N ASP A 265 2.43 12.54 10.65
CA ASP A 265 2.96 13.07 11.90
C ASP A 265 2.76 12.12 13.09
N ASN A 266 1.57 11.50 13.24
CA ASN A 266 1.17 10.83 14.48
C ASN A 266 0.50 9.46 14.30
N GLY A 267 0.35 8.95 13.06
CA GLY A 267 -0.25 7.65 12.78
C GLY A 267 -1.76 7.58 12.94
N THR A 268 -2.46 8.72 13.14
CA THR A 268 -3.93 8.74 13.24
C THR A 268 -4.56 8.35 11.91
N TYR A 269 -5.57 7.50 11.96
CA TYR A 269 -6.29 7.05 10.77
C TYR A 269 -7.01 8.20 10.06
N ILE A 270 -6.89 8.26 8.74
CA ILE A 270 -7.56 9.24 7.87
C ILE A 270 -8.72 8.57 7.14
N ASN A 271 -8.43 7.60 6.26
CA ASN A 271 -9.42 6.97 5.39
C ASN A 271 -8.93 5.61 4.87
N SER A 272 -9.88 4.83 4.30
CA SER A 272 -9.58 3.61 3.54
C SER A 272 -10.34 3.61 2.22
N TYR A 273 -9.66 3.13 1.18
CA TYR A 273 -10.18 3.02 -0.18
C TYR A 273 -10.36 1.54 -0.51
N LEU A 274 -11.61 1.12 -0.71
CA LEU A 274 -11.99 -0.21 -1.13
C LEU A 274 -12.93 -0.09 -2.32
N ASN A 275 -12.80 -1.00 -3.28
CA ASN A 275 -13.75 -1.05 -4.39
C ASN A 275 -13.88 -2.50 -4.87
N TRP A 276 -15.10 -2.99 -5.00
CA TRP A 276 -15.38 -4.35 -5.43
C TRP A 276 -14.87 -4.67 -6.85
N LEU A 277 -14.71 -3.65 -7.72
CA LEU A 277 -14.10 -3.79 -9.05
C LEU A 277 -12.60 -4.09 -8.98
N ILE A 278 -11.92 -3.67 -7.92
CA ILE A 278 -10.48 -3.89 -7.70
C ILE A 278 -10.23 -5.29 -7.11
N GLY A 279 -11.18 -5.79 -6.34
CA GLY A 279 -11.11 -7.10 -5.72
C GLY A 279 -10.40 -7.12 -4.36
N PRO A 280 -10.14 -8.34 -3.83
CA PRO A 280 -9.78 -8.53 -2.42
C PRO A 280 -8.27 -8.40 -2.13
N ARG A 281 -7.44 -8.15 -3.13
CA ARG A 281 -5.97 -8.12 -2.95
C ARG A 281 -5.36 -6.92 -3.67
N ILE A 282 -4.79 -5.97 -2.93
CA ILE A 282 -4.08 -4.80 -3.47
C ILE A 282 -2.59 -4.95 -3.16
N PHE A 283 -1.75 -5.11 -4.18
CA PHE A 283 -0.33 -5.39 -4.00
C PHE A 283 0.49 -4.14 -3.77
N SER A 284 0.27 -3.08 -4.53
CA SER A 284 1.02 -1.83 -4.35
C SER A 284 0.18 -0.60 -4.62
N VAL A 285 0.66 0.54 -4.12
CA VAL A 285 0.05 1.86 -4.24
C VAL A 285 1.13 2.93 -4.36
N ALA A 286 0.92 3.88 -5.28
CA ALA A 286 1.69 5.10 -5.43
C ALA A 286 0.76 6.33 -5.43
N TYR A 287 1.28 7.49 -5.01
CA TYR A 287 0.54 8.74 -4.92
C TYR A 287 1.12 9.80 -5.84
N ALA A 288 0.25 10.55 -6.51
CA ALA A 288 0.62 11.76 -7.24
C ALA A 288 -0.20 12.98 -6.73
N PRO A 289 0.43 14.13 -6.42
CA PRO A 289 -0.22 15.32 -5.87
C PRO A 289 -0.90 16.16 -6.96
N ILE A 290 -1.70 15.52 -7.80
CA ILE A 290 -2.41 16.18 -8.90
C ILE A 290 -3.91 16.21 -8.64
N GLN A 291 -4.58 17.28 -9.03
CA GLN A 291 -6.04 17.43 -8.97
C GLN A 291 -6.65 17.04 -7.61
N GLY A 292 -5.99 17.42 -6.49
CA GLY A 292 -6.41 17.06 -5.12
C GLY A 292 -5.92 15.70 -4.63
N GLY A 293 -5.04 15.06 -5.37
CA GLY A 293 -4.43 13.77 -5.06
C GLY A 293 -5.01 12.60 -5.84
N ARG A 294 -4.14 11.76 -6.38
CA ARG A 294 -4.52 10.49 -7.03
C ARG A 294 -3.71 9.34 -6.46
N LEU A 295 -4.40 8.23 -6.21
CA LEU A 295 -3.79 6.95 -5.86
C LEU A 295 -3.79 6.05 -7.09
N TYR A 296 -2.60 5.60 -7.47
CA TYR A 296 -2.36 4.60 -8.49
C TYR A 296 -2.06 3.28 -7.80
N LEU A 297 -2.73 2.21 -8.19
CA LEU A 297 -2.56 0.92 -7.52
C LEU A 297 -2.65 -0.25 -8.51
N VAL A 298 -2.09 -1.38 -8.11
CA VAL A 298 -2.24 -2.67 -8.78
C VAL A 298 -2.85 -3.68 -7.83
N ASN A 299 -3.86 -4.43 -8.31
CA ASN A 299 -4.34 -5.59 -7.58
C ASN A 299 -3.50 -6.83 -7.93
N GLY A 300 -3.61 -7.87 -7.12
CA GLY A 300 -2.93 -9.14 -7.37
C GLY A 300 -3.87 -10.25 -7.81
N PRO A 301 -3.31 -11.37 -8.26
CA PRO A 301 -4.09 -12.52 -8.69
C PRO A 301 -5.09 -12.96 -7.61
N SER A 302 -6.35 -13.06 -7.99
CA SER A 302 -7.45 -13.56 -7.16
C SER A 302 -8.53 -14.15 -8.05
N MET A 303 -9.32 -15.09 -7.51
CA MET A 303 -10.36 -15.75 -8.29
C MET A 303 -11.45 -14.76 -8.73
N GLY A 304 -11.78 -14.77 -10.01
CA GLY A 304 -12.93 -14.04 -10.56
C GLY A 304 -12.74 -12.52 -10.69
N VAL A 305 -11.52 -12.00 -10.52
CA VAL A 305 -11.22 -10.56 -10.68
C VAL A 305 -10.06 -10.38 -11.65
N PRO A 306 -10.21 -9.57 -12.72
CA PRO A 306 -9.10 -9.24 -13.62
C PRO A 306 -7.97 -8.53 -12.87
N VAL A 307 -6.73 -8.89 -13.18
CA VAL A 307 -5.55 -8.26 -12.59
C VAL A 307 -5.17 -7.03 -13.41
N ARG A 308 -5.35 -5.84 -12.83
CA ARG A 308 -5.20 -4.57 -13.53
C ARG A 308 -4.56 -3.50 -12.65
N GLY A 309 -4.19 -2.39 -13.25
CA GLY A 309 -3.92 -1.13 -12.58
C GLY A 309 -5.18 -0.27 -12.50
N TYR A 310 -5.23 0.58 -11.48
CA TYR A 310 -6.38 1.43 -11.17
C TYR A 310 -5.93 2.80 -10.69
N VAL A 311 -6.76 3.82 -10.95
CA VAL A 311 -6.55 5.18 -10.45
C VAL A 311 -7.77 5.59 -9.62
N ILE A 312 -7.53 6.02 -8.38
CA ILE A 312 -8.55 6.48 -7.43
C ILE A 312 -8.32 7.96 -7.13
N ASP A 313 -9.38 8.73 -7.10
CA ASP A 313 -9.37 10.09 -6.55
C ASP A 313 -9.20 10.04 -5.03
N TYR A 314 -8.14 10.66 -4.53
CA TYR A 314 -7.80 10.62 -3.11
C TYR A 314 -8.87 11.27 -2.23
N THR A 315 -9.45 12.37 -2.68
CA THR A 315 -10.42 13.14 -1.89
C THR A 315 -11.77 12.45 -1.79
N SER A 316 -12.30 11.97 -2.93
CA SER A 316 -13.65 11.38 -3.00
C SER A 316 -13.67 9.86 -2.86
N GLY A 317 -12.53 9.17 -3.03
CA GLY A 317 -12.45 7.71 -3.09
C GLY A 317 -13.04 7.11 -4.38
N ARG A 318 -13.39 7.95 -5.35
CA ARG A 318 -13.98 7.50 -6.62
C ARG A 318 -12.93 6.81 -7.48
N LEU A 319 -13.27 5.62 -8.00
CA LEU A 319 -12.48 4.93 -9.00
C LEU A 319 -12.62 5.66 -10.35
N LEU A 320 -11.51 6.14 -10.91
CA LEU A 320 -11.46 6.98 -12.10
C LEU A 320 -11.12 6.20 -13.36
N GLN A 321 -10.04 5.41 -13.29
CA GLN A 321 -9.40 4.81 -14.46
C GLN A 321 -8.95 3.38 -14.18
N THR A 322 -8.74 2.61 -15.25
CA THR A 322 -8.11 1.30 -15.19
C THR A 322 -7.17 1.09 -16.38
N PHE A 323 -6.09 0.33 -16.17
CA PHE A 323 -5.09 0.07 -17.23
C PHE A 323 -4.47 -1.31 -17.07
N ALA A 324 -3.90 -1.84 -18.15
CA ALA A 324 -3.16 -3.10 -18.15
C ALA A 324 -2.37 -3.26 -19.46
N PRO A 325 -1.33 -4.14 -19.50
CA PRO A 325 -0.67 -4.50 -20.75
C PRO A 325 -1.54 -5.50 -21.53
N GLY A 326 -2.48 -4.99 -22.31
CA GLY A 326 -3.53 -5.79 -22.96
C GLY A 326 -4.74 -6.00 -22.06
N LEU A 327 -5.20 -7.23 -21.88
CA LEU A 327 -6.41 -7.52 -21.08
C LEU A 327 -6.17 -7.49 -19.58
N ALA A 328 -5.00 -7.96 -19.12
CA ALA A 328 -4.66 -8.07 -17.70
C ALA A 328 -3.14 -8.15 -17.51
N PHE A 329 -2.68 -7.87 -16.28
CA PHE A 329 -1.38 -8.31 -15.78
C PHE A 329 -1.44 -9.78 -15.36
N HIS A 330 -0.28 -10.40 -15.18
CA HIS A 330 -0.18 -11.75 -14.59
C HIS A 330 -0.01 -11.69 -13.08
N ASN A 331 1.08 -11.08 -12.60
CA ASN A 331 1.39 -10.97 -11.18
C ASN A 331 2.14 -9.66 -10.89
N PRO A 332 1.47 -8.50 -11.06
CA PRO A 332 2.08 -7.21 -10.77
C PRO A 332 2.37 -7.11 -9.28
N HIS A 333 3.53 -6.56 -8.95
CA HIS A 333 3.98 -6.55 -7.57
C HIS A 333 4.18 -5.14 -7.03
N ASP A 334 4.68 -4.22 -7.86
CA ASP A 334 4.95 -2.85 -7.44
C ASP A 334 4.61 -1.84 -8.54
N ILE A 335 4.35 -0.59 -8.11
CA ILE A 335 3.95 0.52 -8.97
C ILE A 335 4.63 1.81 -8.53
N ALA A 336 5.10 2.60 -9.49
CA ALA A 336 5.57 3.96 -9.29
C ALA A 336 4.90 4.93 -10.28
N VAL A 337 4.72 6.18 -9.87
CA VAL A 337 4.10 7.23 -10.68
C VAL A 337 4.91 8.51 -10.60
N THR A 338 5.03 9.22 -11.72
CA THR A 338 5.66 10.56 -11.73
C THR A 338 4.81 11.57 -10.94
N PRO A 339 5.44 12.61 -10.35
CA PRO A 339 4.71 13.60 -9.53
C PRO A 339 3.58 14.32 -10.28
N ASP A 340 3.68 14.45 -11.59
CA ASP A 340 2.65 15.03 -12.47
C ASP A 340 1.56 14.03 -12.87
N GLY A 341 1.68 12.76 -12.43
CA GLY A 341 0.73 11.69 -12.72
C GLY A 341 0.73 11.20 -14.17
N SER A 342 1.58 11.77 -15.03
CA SER A 342 1.55 11.49 -16.48
C SER A 342 2.14 10.13 -16.85
N THR A 343 3.08 9.61 -16.05
CA THR A 343 3.77 8.36 -16.35
C THR A 343 3.70 7.40 -15.17
N VAL A 344 3.35 6.16 -15.46
CA VAL A 344 3.22 5.08 -14.48
C VAL A 344 4.10 3.90 -14.89
N TYR A 345 4.84 3.37 -13.93
CA TYR A 345 5.64 2.16 -14.11
C TYR A 345 5.10 1.05 -13.23
N VAL A 346 4.98 -0.16 -13.79
CA VAL A 346 4.53 -1.36 -13.08
C VAL A 346 5.52 -2.48 -13.33
N VAL A 347 5.85 -3.23 -12.28
CA VAL A 347 6.71 -4.41 -12.38
C VAL A 347 6.01 -5.67 -11.96
N GLU A 348 6.34 -6.79 -12.61
CA GLU A 348 5.74 -8.10 -12.37
C GLU A 348 6.76 -9.13 -11.89
N LEU A 349 6.36 -9.90 -10.87
CA LEU A 349 7.12 -11.05 -10.38
C LEU A 349 7.18 -12.19 -11.40
N ASN A 350 6.16 -12.33 -12.21
CA ASN A 350 6.03 -13.27 -13.31
C ASN A 350 5.13 -12.60 -14.38
N PRO A 351 5.61 -12.42 -15.59
CA PRO A 351 6.74 -13.03 -16.30
C PRO A 351 8.08 -12.25 -16.24
N TYR A 352 8.44 -11.60 -15.14
CA TYR A 352 9.70 -10.83 -14.94
C TYR A 352 9.77 -9.61 -15.86
N LYS A 353 8.73 -8.79 -15.82
CA LYS A 353 8.60 -7.63 -16.71
C LYS A 353 8.45 -6.33 -15.95
N ALA A 354 8.89 -5.27 -16.60
CA ALA A 354 8.57 -3.90 -16.26
C ALA A 354 7.80 -3.26 -17.42
N TYR A 355 6.85 -2.40 -17.09
CA TYR A 355 5.99 -1.71 -18.06
C TYR A 355 5.98 -0.21 -17.78
N LYS A 356 5.89 0.57 -18.84
CA LYS A 356 5.65 2.01 -18.81
C LYS A 356 4.28 2.30 -19.41
N PHE A 357 3.51 3.13 -18.71
CA PHE A 357 2.22 3.64 -19.18
C PHE A 357 2.24 5.15 -19.16
N VAL A 358 1.60 5.81 -20.13
CA VAL A 358 1.53 7.27 -20.25
C VAL A 358 0.09 7.72 -20.36
N ASP A 359 -0.29 8.72 -19.57
CA ASP A 359 -1.53 9.49 -19.71
C ASP A 359 -1.23 10.75 -20.54
N GLU A 360 -1.52 10.70 -21.84
CA GLU A 360 -1.23 11.80 -22.78
C GLU A 360 -1.98 13.09 -22.41
N GLY A 361 -3.15 13.00 -21.77
CA GLY A 361 -3.89 14.16 -21.30
C GLY A 361 -3.12 14.92 -20.24
N LEU A 362 -2.61 14.22 -19.22
CA LEU A 362 -1.81 14.81 -18.13
C LEU A 362 -0.45 15.28 -18.64
N LYS A 363 0.17 14.53 -19.54
CA LYS A 363 1.47 14.90 -20.13
C LYS A 363 1.39 16.22 -20.88
N ASN A 364 0.36 16.42 -21.69
CA ASN A 364 0.14 17.66 -22.43
C ASN A 364 -0.15 18.85 -21.50
N GLU A 365 -0.91 18.66 -20.43
CA GLU A 365 -1.15 19.69 -19.40
C GLU A 365 0.15 20.12 -18.72
N SER A 366 1.04 19.19 -18.39
CA SER A 366 2.33 19.51 -17.75
C SER A 366 3.26 20.28 -18.67
N ILE A 367 3.34 19.94 -19.95
CA ILE A 367 4.12 20.66 -20.96
C ILE A 367 3.58 22.09 -21.13
N GLY A 368 2.28 22.28 -21.27
CA GLY A 368 1.65 23.60 -21.41
C GLY A 368 1.88 24.51 -20.20
N ARG A 369 1.97 23.95 -18.97
CA ARG A 369 2.30 24.70 -17.75
C ARG A 369 3.77 25.13 -17.70
N VAL A 370 4.70 24.36 -18.24
CA VAL A 370 6.11 24.70 -18.33
C VAL A 370 6.31 25.83 -19.33
N GLU A 371 5.69 25.77 -20.51
CA GLU A 371 5.76 26.82 -21.53
C GLU A 371 5.18 28.15 -21.07
N THR A 372 4.06 28.15 -20.34
CA THR A 372 3.48 29.37 -19.77
C THR A 372 4.35 29.98 -18.67
N LYS A 373 5.05 29.18 -17.85
CA LYS A 373 5.99 29.69 -16.85
C LYS A 373 7.24 30.29 -17.49
N THR A 374 7.79 29.68 -18.54
CA THR A 374 8.95 30.19 -19.27
C THR A 374 8.62 31.48 -20.02
N ASN A 375 7.46 31.62 -20.63
CA ASN A 375 7.04 32.84 -21.31
C ASN A 375 6.76 33.98 -20.36
N ASN A 376 6.25 33.73 -19.15
CA ASN A 376 6.04 34.75 -18.12
C ASN A 376 7.34 35.24 -17.46
N THR A 377 8.41 34.44 -17.44
CA THR A 377 9.73 34.85 -16.91
C THR A 377 10.55 35.66 -17.92
N LEU A 378 10.24 35.61 -19.21
CA LEU A 378 10.92 36.37 -20.26
C LEU A 378 10.39 37.79 -20.47
N HIS A 379 9.24 38.16 -19.86
CA HIS A 379 8.60 39.46 -20.03
C HIS A 379 8.67 40.44 -18.84
N THR A 380 9.38 40.12 -17.77
CA THR A 380 9.61 41.06 -16.67
C THR A 380 11.04 41.55 -16.65
N LYS A 381 11.31 42.60 -17.44
CA LYS A 381 12.45 43.45 -17.23
C LYS A 381 12.07 44.49 -16.14
N PRO A 382 12.76 44.57 -15.01
CA PRO A 382 12.44 45.57 -14.03
C PRO A 382 13.08 46.92 -14.44
N THR A 383 12.24 47.89 -14.72
CA THR A 383 12.70 49.30 -14.71
C THR A 383 12.60 49.77 -13.27
N ALA A 384 13.75 49.95 -12.65
CA ALA A 384 13.83 50.55 -11.32
C ALA A 384 13.59 52.07 -11.44
N THR A 385 12.57 52.54 -10.77
CA THR A 385 12.47 53.96 -10.40
C THR A 385 12.25 54.04 -8.89
N ILE A 386 13.25 54.60 -8.21
CA ILE A 386 13.23 54.89 -6.79
C ILE A 386 12.51 56.22 -6.64
N GLU A 387 11.40 56.23 -5.90
CA GLU A 387 10.93 57.45 -5.23
C GLU A 387 10.69 57.17 -3.76
N VAL A 388 11.47 57.90 -2.96
CA VAL A 388 11.37 58.00 -1.51
C VAL A 388 10.48 59.20 -1.19
N SER A 389 9.40 58.97 -0.46
CA SER A 389 8.86 60.00 0.41
C SER A 389 8.04 59.35 1.54
N GLY A 390 8.54 59.59 2.74
CA GLY A 390 7.88 59.23 3.96
C GLY A 390 6.69 60.08 4.27
N VAL A 391 5.85 59.67 5.18
CA VAL A 391 5.31 60.39 6.32
C VAL A 391 4.57 59.41 7.23
N ALA A 392 4.74 59.68 8.50
CA ALA A 392 4.28 58.88 9.65
C ALA A 392 2.87 59.26 10.12
N LEU A 393 2.39 58.42 11.06
CA LEU A 393 1.39 58.67 12.12
C LEU A 393 -0.10 58.71 11.69
N SER A 394 -1.00 57.89 12.29
CA SER A 394 -1.50 58.00 13.64
C SER A 394 -2.52 56.89 13.92
N ALA A 395 -2.50 56.42 15.15
CA ALA A 395 -3.57 55.60 15.73
C ALA A 395 -4.78 56.49 16.05
N GLU A 396 -5.97 55.90 15.94
CA GLU A 396 -7.11 56.05 16.88
C GLU A 396 -8.46 55.66 16.23
N GLY A 397 -9.23 54.86 16.98
CA GLY A 397 -10.69 54.98 17.05
C GLY A 397 -11.50 54.07 16.13
N ALA A 398 -12.11 53.05 16.60
CA ALA A 398 -13.43 53.05 17.25
C ALA A 398 -13.96 51.63 17.41
N LEU A 399 -14.21 51.28 18.62
CA LEU A 399 -15.19 50.26 18.99
C LEU A 399 -16.59 50.76 18.59
N GLU A 400 -17.38 49.92 17.90
CA GLU A 400 -18.83 49.83 18.06
C GLU A 400 -19.39 48.70 17.16
N GLY A 401 -20.24 47.87 17.76
CA GLY A 401 -21.22 47.10 17.01
C GLY A 401 -21.23 45.59 17.16
N TRP A 402 -21.32 45.07 18.39
CA TRP A 402 -21.80 43.71 18.60
C TRP A 402 -23.12 43.76 19.38
N GLY A 403 -24.22 43.61 18.67
CA GLY A 403 -25.57 43.43 19.20
C GLY A 403 -26.33 42.46 18.31
N GLY A 404 -26.68 41.29 18.87
CA GLY A 404 -27.80 40.51 18.39
C GLY A 404 -27.49 39.28 17.60
N ALA A 405 -27.28 38.14 18.28
CA ALA A 405 -27.77 36.81 17.91
C ALA A 405 -27.24 35.74 18.92
N ALA A 406 -27.76 35.75 20.13
CA ALA A 406 -27.49 34.73 21.13
C ALA A 406 -28.80 34.22 21.77
N GLU A 407 -29.71 33.69 20.97
CA GLU A 407 -30.82 32.85 21.45
C GLU A 407 -31.14 31.77 20.44
N GLY A 408 -30.50 30.62 20.57
CA GLY A 408 -30.77 29.46 19.70
C GLY A 408 -29.94 28.21 19.98
N ALA A 409 -28.88 28.31 20.78
CA ALA A 409 -27.92 27.20 20.92
C ALA A 409 -28.01 26.35 22.21
N LEU A 410 -28.96 26.61 23.10
CA LEU A 410 -29.09 25.89 24.39
C LEU A 410 -30.11 24.74 24.40
N GLY A 411 -30.87 24.53 23.34
CA GLY A 411 -31.89 23.47 23.27
C GLY A 411 -31.42 22.09 22.89
N ALA A 412 -30.34 21.94 22.13
CA ALA A 412 -29.91 20.66 21.58
C ALA A 412 -28.88 19.91 22.46
N GLY A 413 -28.09 20.61 23.26
CA GLY A 413 -27.06 20.00 24.12
C GLY A 413 -27.64 19.36 25.37
N GLY A 414 -28.72 19.87 25.93
CA GLY A 414 -29.35 19.36 27.16
C GLY A 414 -30.03 17.99 26.97
N ALA A 415 -30.65 17.76 25.82
CA ALA A 415 -31.33 16.50 25.52
C ALA A 415 -30.35 15.34 25.34
N ALA A 416 -29.17 15.60 24.74
CA ALA A 416 -28.16 14.57 24.52
C ALA A 416 -27.52 14.11 25.85
N LEU A 417 -27.26 15.01 26.77
CA LEU A 417 -26.68 14.66 28.09
C LEU A 417 -27.66 13.84 28.94
N VAL A 418 -28.95 14.11 28.91
CA VAL A 418 -29.97 13.37 29.65
C VAL A 418 -30.10 11.93 29.10
N VAL A 419 -30.04 11.78 27.78
CA VAL A 419 -30.09 10.43 27.14
C VAL A 419 -28.85 9.62 27.46
N MET A 420 -27.66 10.24 27.47
CA MET A 420 -26.41 9.55 27.82
C MET A 420 -26.37 9.13 29.29
N ALA A 421 -26.87 9.97 30.20
CA ALA A 421 -27.00 9.62 31.61
C ALA A 421 -28.00 8.48 31.84
N ALA A 422 -29.12 8.48 31.16
CA ALA A 422 -30.13 7.40 31.23
C ALA A 422 -29.60 6.07 30.69
N LEU A 423 -28.81 6.08 29.60
CA LEU A 423 -28.17 4.89 29.05
C LEU A 423 -27.07 4.34 29.97
N ALA A 424 -26.31 5.23 30.62
CA ALA A 424 -25.29 4.83 31.60
C ALA A 424 -25.91 4.15 32.83
N LEU A 425 -27.05 4.66 33.33
CA LEU A 425 -27.77 4.08 34.46
C LEU A 425 -28.42 2.74 34.11
N LEU A 426 -28.95 2.57 32.88
CA LEU A 426 -29.50 1.32 32.41
C LEU A 426 -28.40 0.24 32.24
N ASN A 427 -27.22 0.64 31.78
CA ASN A 427 -26.10 -0.27 31.63
C ASN A 427 -25.48 -0.69 32.99
N ALA A 428 -25.48 0.21 34.00
CA ALA A 428 -25.06 -0.08 35.35
C ALA A 428 -26.05 -1.06 36.03
N ARG A 429 -27.36 -0.88 35.79
CA ARG A 429 -28.41 -1.73 36.37
C ARG A 429 -28.43 -3.17 35.79
N ASN A 430 -27.98 -3.32 34.50
CA ASN A 430 -27.85 -4.63 33.88
C ASN A 430 -26.57 -5.37 34.29
N ARG A 431 -25.54 -4.69 34.76
CA ARG A 431 -24.30 -5.34 35.28
C ARG A 431 -24.47 -5.93 36.66
N GLY A 432 -25.49 -5.51 37.43
CA GLY A 432 -25.74 -6.01 38.79
C GLY A 432 -26.48 -7.33 38.89
N ARG A 433 -26.93 -7.94 37.77
CA ARG A 433 -27.77 -9.15 37.77
C ARG A 433 -27.15 -10.42 37.19
N LYS A 434 -25.85 -10.45 36.89
CA LYS A 434 -25.18 -11.71 36.52
C LYS A 434 -24.26 -12.15 37.64
N GLY A 435 -24.80 -13.08 38.43
CA GLY A 435 -24.07 -13.77 39.49
C GLY A 435 -22.83 -14.47 38.95
N VAL A 436 -21.70 -14.23 39.61
CA VAL A 436 -20.40 -14.77 39.30
C VAL A 436 -20.35 -16.24 39.69
N SER A 437 -20.35 -17.14 38.70
CA SER A 437 -19.87 -18.51 38.88
C SER A 437 -18.39 -18.54 38.48
N ARG A 438 -17.49 -18.46 39.47
CA ARG A 438 -16.07 -18.73 39.27
C ARG A 438 -15.89 -20.24 39.08
N ARG A 439 -15.56 -20.69 37.86
CA ARG A 439 -14.90 -21.98 37.65
C ARG A 439 -13.42 -21.74 37.43
N ARG A 440 -12.66 -22.28 38.39
CA ARG A 440 -11.20 -22.41 38.44
C ARG A 440 -10.79 -23.38 37.33
N TRP A 441 -9.93 -22.98 36.39
CA TRP A 441 -9.30 -23.87 35.43
C TRP A 441 -8.00 -24.38 36.03
N GLU A 442 -7.96 -25.66 36.33
CA GLU A 442 -6.73 -26.38 36.63
C GLU A 442 -6.08 -26.83 35.32
N TYR A 443 -4.77 -26.61 35.24
CA TYR A 443 -3.92 -27.12 34.20
C TYR A 443 -3.88 -28.65 34.28
N GLY A 444 -4.43 -29.35 33.31
CA GLY A 444 -4.25 -30.79 33.10
C GLY A 444 -3.63 -31.03 31.75
N HIS A 445 -2.45 -31.64 31.72
CA HIS A 445 -1.83 -32.20 30.53
C HIS A 445 -2.75 -33.25 29.90
N GLY A 446 -3.29 -32.98 28.72
CA GLY A 446 -4.05 -33.94 27.93
C GLY A 446 -3.66 -33.84 26.47
N GLU A 447 -3.01 -34.88 25.97
CA GLU A 447 -2.72 -35.07 24.55
C GLU A 447 -4.01 -34.99 23.72
N PHE A 448 -4.06 -34.04 22.78
CA PHE A 448 -5.16 -33.90 21.84
C PHE A 448 -4.99 -34.93 20.71
N LYS A 449 -5.68 -36.07 20.79
CA LYS A 449 -5.73 -37.06 19.72
C LYS A 449 -6.61 -36.59 18.57
N LEU A 450 -6.00 -35.99 17.57
CA LEU A 450 -6.67 -35.52 16.32
C LEU A 450 -7.27 -36.67 15.47
N ARG A 451 -7.09 -37.91 15.87
CA ARG A 451 -7.45 -39.12 15.07
C ARG A 451 -8.96 -39.43 15.05
N ARG A 452 -9.78 -38.77 15.88
CA ARG A 452 -11.23 -39.05 15.95
C ARG A 452 -12.15 -38.12 15.18
N LEU A 453 -11.61 -37.07 14.57
CA LEU A 453 -12.41 -36.10 13.79
C LEU A 453 -12.37 -36.35 12.28
N LEU A 454 -11.46 -37.18 11.79
CA LEU A 454 -11.25 -37.45 10.36
C LEU A 454 -12.03 -38.68 9.84
N ASP A 455 -12.68 -39.45 10.68
CA ASP A 455 -13.34 -40.72 10.28
C ASP A 455 -14.80 -40.58 9.81
N ARG A 456 -15.31 -39.38 9.59
CA ARG A 456 -16.71 -39.20 9.16
C ARG A 456 -16.98 -38.38 7.93
N ARG A 457 -16.00 -38.12 7.02
CA ARG A 457 -16.33 -37.69 5.66
C ARG A 457 -15.28 -38.25 4.69
N ARG A 458 -15.77 -39.08 3.75
CA ARG A 458 -14.98 -39.52 2.58
C ARG A 458 -14.56 -38.29 1.78
N PHE A 459 -13.28 -37.91 1.83
CA PHE A 459 -12.67 -37.04 0.85
C PHE A 459 -11.95 -37.90 -0.16
N THR A 460 -12.42 -37.92 -1.39
CA THR A 460 -11.67 -38.41 -2.54
C THR A 460 -10.52 -37.45 -2.80
N ARG A 461 -9.31 -37.97 -2.70
CA ARG A 461 -8.08 -37.27 -3.03
C ARG A 461 -8.04 -37.13 -4.55
N VAL A 462 -8.12 -35.90 -5.07
CA VAL A 462 -7.80 -35.62 -6.48
C VAL A 462 -6.30 -35.49 -6.54
N HIS A 463 -5.64 -36.46 -7.16
CA HIS A 463 -4.27 -36.33 -7.62
C HIS A 463 -4.28 -35.37 -8.82
N SER A 464 -3.56 -34.29 -8.73
CA SER A 464 -3.09 -33.52 -9.88
C SER A 464 -1.74 -34.10 -10.30
N ASP A 465 -1.78 -35.14 -11.11
CA ASP A 465 -0.66 -35.55 -11.94
C ASP A 465 -0.74 -34.70 -13.21
N ASP A 466 0.17 -33.81 -13.36
CA ASP A 466 0.60 -33.23 -14.64
C ASP A 466 2.04 -32.75 -14.46
N SER A 467 2.96 -33.69 -14.62
CA SER A 467 4.35 -33.42 -14.95
C SER A 467 4.72 -34.39 -16.07
N ASP A 468 4.37 -34.01 -17.30
CA ASP A 468 4.91 -34.60 -18.50
C ASP A 468 6.37 -34.16 -18.67
N GLU A 469 7.28 -34.90 -18.10
CA GLU A 469 8.69 -34.94 -18.54
C GLU A 469 8.82 -36.02 -19.60
N GLU A 470 8.95 -35.60 -20.85
CA GLU A 470 9.44 -36.47 -21.91
C GLU A 470 10.93 -36.78 -21.67
N PRO A 471 11.37 -38.07 -21.73
CA PRO A 471 12.79 -38.41 -21.62
C PRO A 471 13.50 -38.04 -22.93
N ALA A 472 14.58 -37.27 -22.80
CA ALA A 472 15.50 -36.98 -23.90
C ALA A 472 16.12 -38.27 -24.49
N PRO A 473 16.29 -38.39 -25.83
CA PRO A 473 16.86 -39.56 -26.45
C PRO A 473 18.38 -39.67 -26.15
N MET A 474 18.80 -40.86 -25.71
CA MET A 474 20.20 -41.21 -25.56
C MET A 474 20.91 -41.25 -26.92
N LEU A 475 21.97 -40.46 -27.05
CA LEU A 475 22.93 -40.58 -28.15
C LEU A 475 23.84 -41.78 -27.94
N PRO A 476 24.16 -42.55 -28.97
CA PRO A 476 25.03 -43.73 -28.86
C PRO A 476 26.50 -43.32 -28.69
N THR A 477 27.16 -43.92 -27.73
CA THR A 477 28.61 -43.88 -27.54
C THR A 477 29.32 -44.47 -28.72
N SER A 478 30.08 -43.68 -29.47
CA SER A 478 31.07 -44.17 -30.43
C SER A 478 32.37 -44.47 -29.69
N GLN A 479 32.76 -45.75 -29.75
CA GLN A 479 34.10 -46.19 -29.42
C GLN A 479 35.11 -45.62 -30.44
N ALA A 480 36.15 -44.98 -29.93
CA ALA A 480 37.32 -44.66 -30.72
C ALA A 480 38.40 -45.70 -30.41
N THR A 481 38.76 -46.47 -31.41
CA THR A 481 40.00 -47.21 -31.46
C THR A 481 40.99 -46.54 -32.43
N ALA A 482 42.22 -46.46 -31.99
CA ALA A 482 43.52 -46.14 -32.58
C ALA A 482 44.02 -44.71 -32.34
#